data_09a2920f246d885e02e9cd4acca2ce8e
#
_entry.id   09a2920f246d885e02e9cd4acca2ce8e
#
_cell.length_a   1.000
_cell.length_b   1.000
_cell.length_c   1.000
_cell.angle_alpha   90.00
_cell.angle_beta   90.00
_cell.angle_gamma   90.00
#
_symmetry.space_group_name_H-M   'P 1'
#
loop_
_entity.id
_entity.type
_entity.pdbx_description
1 polymer ?
#
loop_
_entity_poly.entity_id
_entity_poly.type
_entity_poly.pdbx_seq_one_letter_code
_entity_poly.pdbx_strand_id
1 'polypeptide(L)'
;MVGGPQIRNIGTIGGNTCNGVTSADSASTLHAYDAVMEITGPEGVRRVPIHDFYIGAGKVDLRHNELLTAILIKKESYAGYFGQAQDWDSGSNSTCYAFPTAKWKDEPYKQAYNNVMSSWNILRQKVDSASVVFALGEVVKVQAMHRVTDIYGPLPYTAFGKMSSGLPYDSQETVYRTFIKELDHALKTLKAAYEADSGAKPIADFDVVFDSDLEKWIRFANSLKLRLAMRARFAAPGDAQTWAEEAVNFQFGAYNIGVMTDNTHSAQLLTRTGIGFSYKHPLEYLWGEYNECRMGATMESYLSGYGDPRLESYFSPAEKDGAYHGIPNGIISNPKDYQSLASCPKAGFTSPLTWMCAAEVCFLRAEGALLGWNMGGTAENLYNEGIRTSFSQWGAPNADKYLSDSKSTPMKYPGLGQVGSIESPSSVTVKWAADGRELERIMVQKWIALYPNGQEAWSEIRRTGYPKVFPSQTNRSGGVLPSGATIRRVPLPQQEYDGNAEQVAKAVNEFLGGNDNCAQKLWWDAK
;
A
#
# COMPACT_ATOMS: atom_id res chain seq x y z
N MET A 1 6.86 9.03 -31.05
CA MET A 1 6.75 10.18 -30.10
C MET A 1 5.32 10.71 -30.17
N VAL A 2 4.64 10.82 -29.05
CA VAL A 2 3.21 11.23 -28.99
C VAL A 2 3.12 12.76 -28.94
N GLY A 3 2.63 13.42 -29.99
CA GLY A 3 2.30 14.85 -30.04
C GLY A 3 3.42 15.86 -29.80
N GLY A 4 3.13 17.15 -29.91
CA GLY A 4 4.04 18.26 -29.57
C GLY A 4 4.27 18.38 -28.04
N PRO A 5 5.28 19.16 -27.59
CA PRO A 5 5.64 19.28 -26.17
C PRO A 5 4.48 19.64 -25.24
N GLN A 6 3.55 20.48 -25.70
CA GLN A 6 2.38 20.91 -24.93
C GLN A 6 1.39 19.75 -24.72
N ILE A 7 1.20 18.90 -25.73
CA ILE A 7 0.30 17.74 -25.66
C ILE A 7 0.90 16.64 -24.80
N ARG A 8 2.24 16.46 -24.83
CA ARG A 8 2.94 15.47 -24.00
C ARG A 8 2.84 15.78 -22.51
N ASN A 9 2.73 17.04 -22.15
CA ASN A 9 2.68 17.47 -20.73
C ASN A 9 1.30 17.34 -20.10
N ILE A 10 0.23 17.18 -20.88
CA ILE A 10 -1.17 17.10 -20.41
C ILE A 10 -1.92 15.89 -20.94
N GLY A 11 -1.40 15.20 -21.94
CA GLY A 11 -2.05 14.01 -22.52
C GLY A 11 -1.66 12.73 -21.78
N THR A 12 -2.63 11.89 -21.45
CA THR A 12 -2.42 10.54 -20.92
C THR A 12 -2.52 9.51 -22.05
N ILE A 13 -1.88 8.34 -21.88
CA ILE A 13 -2.06 7.22 -22.83
C ILE A 13 -3.53 6.83 -22.89
N GLY A 14 -4.21 6.73 -21.73
CA GLY A 14 -5.66 6.47 -21.67
C GLY A 14 -6.48 7.54 -22.42
N GLY A 15 -6.21 8.82 -22.18
CA GLY A 15 -6.87 9.92 -22.90
C GLY A 15 -6.58 9.92 -24.40
N ASN A 16 -5.35 9.66 -24.81
CA ASN A 16 -4.96 9.54 -26.22
C ASN A 16 -5.67 8.35 -26.89
N THR A 17 -5.74 7.21 -26.21
CA THR A 17 -6.43 6.00 -26.67
C THR A 17 -7.93 6.20 -26.73
N CYS A 18 -8.55 6.78 -25.72
CA CYS A 18 -9.99 7.04 -25.65
C CYS A 18 -10.46 8.15 -26.60
N ASN A 19 -9.55 8.98 -27.12
CA ASN A 19 -9.88 9.98 -28.12
C ASN A 19 -10.26 9.37 -29.48
N GLY A 20 -9.85 8.13 -29.77
CA GLY A 20 -10.30 7.34 -30.91
C GLY A 20 -9.90 7.86 -32.29
N VAL A 21 -9.03 8.89 -32.38
CA VAL A 21 -8.60 9.43 -33.67
C VAL A 21 -7.62 8.49 -34.36
N THR A 22 -7.74 8.34 -35.69
CA THR A 22 -6.89 7.46 -36.49
C THR A 22 -5.42 7.81 -36.47
N SER A 23 -5.07 9.03 -36.09
CA SER A 23 -3.70 9.53 -35.90
C SER A 23 -3.24 9.52 -34.43
N ALA A 24 -3.97 8.83 -33.53
CA ALA A 24 -3.57 8.70 -32.15
C ALA A 24 -2.25 7.92 -32.04
N ASP A 25 -1.21 8.58 -31.55
CA ASP A 25 0.16 8.04 -31.50
C ASP A 25 0.29 6.76 -30.67
N SER A 26 -0.66 6.53 -29.73
CA SER A 26 -0.70 5.29 -28.93
C SER A 26 -1.38 4.12 -29.64
N ALA A 27 -2.24 4.38 -30.65
CA ALA A 27 -3.05 3.34 -31.28
C ALA A 27 -2.20 2.24 -31.93
N SER A 28 -1.26 2.63 -32.81
CA SER A 28 -0.37 1.66 -33.50
C SER A 28 0.49 0.86 -32.53
N THR A 29 0.97 1.49 -31.47
CA THR A 29 1.78 0.84 -30.44
C THR A 29 0.95 -0.17 -29.65
N LEU A 30 -0.26 0.20 -29.24
CA LEU A 30 -1.17 -0.69 -28.49
C LEU A 30 -1.64 -1.86 -29.35
N HIS A 31 -1.89 -1.65 -30.64
CA HIS A 31 -2.17 -2.73 -31.60
C HIS A 31 -1.01 -3.69 -31.78
N ALA A 32 0.24 -3.19 -31.84
CA ALA A 32 1.43 -4.02 -31.95
C ALA A 32 1.68 -4.89 -30.69
N TYR A 33 1.09 -4.53 -29.55
CA TYR A 33 1.19 -5.26 -28.28
C TYR A 33 -0.05 -6.09 -27.97
N ASP A 34 -1.02 -6.21 -28.88
CA ASP A 34 -2.31 -6.89 -28.62
C ASP A 34 -2.95 -6.44 -27.28
N ALA A 35 -2.88 -5.15 -27.00
CA ALA A 35 -3.31 -4.60 -25.72
C ALA A 35 -4.79 -4.88 -25.47
N VAL A 36 -5.17 -5.15 -24.23
CA VAL A 36 -6.56 -5.29 -23.78
C VAL A 36 -6.94 -4.08 -22.96
N MET A 37 -8.01 -3.42 -23.37
CA MET A 37 -8.57 -2.26 -22.70
C MET A 37 -9.49 -2.72 -21.58
N GLU A 38 -9.17 -2.38 -20.35
CA GLU A 38 -10.03 -2.63 -19.21
C GLU A 38 -10.89 -1.40 -18.93
N ILE A 39 -12.19 -1.57 -18.98
CA ILE A 39 -13.19 -0.51 -18.94
C ILE A 39 -14.12 -0.76 -17.77
N THR A 40 -14.26 0.21 -16.87
CA THR A 40 -15.17 0.14 -15.73
C THR A 40 -16.34 1.09 -15.89
N GLY A 41 -17.55 0.58 -15.70
CA GLY A 41 -18.79 1.34 -15.70
C GLY A 41 -19.79 0.84 -14.66
N PRO A 42 -21.00 1.41 -14.61
CA PRO A 42 -22.04 1.03 -13.65
C PRO A 42 -22.46 -0.45 -13.71
N GLU A 43 -22.30 -1.08 -14.88
CA GLU A 43 -22.61 -2.50 -15.10
C GLU A 43 -21.44 -3.43 -14.74
N GLY A 44 -20.33 -2.88 -14.24
CA GLY A 44 -19.13 -3.62 -13.89
C GLY A 44 -17.94 -3.33 -14.80
N VAL A 45 -16.97 -4.23 -14.80
CA VAL A 45 -15.76 -4.16 -15.63
C VAL A 45 -15.92 -5.08 -16.83
N ARG A 46 -15.52 -4.60 -17.98
CA ARG A 46 -15.40 -5.39 -19.20
C ARG A 46 -14.03 -5.18 -19.83
N ARG A 47 -13.60 -6.16 -20.59
CA ARG A 47 -12.33 -6.11 -21.32
C ARG A 47 -12.59 -6.16 -22.80
N VAL A 48 -11.92 -5.27 -23.51
CA VAL A 48 -12.04 -5.15 -24.95
C VAL A 48 -10.64 -5.22 -25.55
N PRO A 49 -10.34 -6.22 -26.39
CA PRO A 49 -9.10 -6.23 -27.16
C PRO A 49 -8.93 -4.92 -27.92
N ILE A 50 -7.70 -4.43 -28.06
CA ILE A 50 -7.42 -3.16 -28.76
C ILE A 50 -7.99 -3.14 -30.17
N HIS A 51 -8.03 -4.29 -30.84
CA HIS A 51 -8.57 -4.43 -32.18
C HIS A 51 -10.09 -4.17 -32.26
N ASP A 52 -10.81 -4.42 -31.17
CA ASP A 52 -12.26 -4.22 -31.05
C ASP A 52 -12.58 -2.89 -30.37
N PHE A 53 -11.60 -2.27 -29.69
CA PHE A 53 -11.79 -1.02 -28.95
C PHE A 53 -11.98 0.19 -29.86
N TYR A 54 -11.28 0.23 -31.01
CA TYR A 54 -11.44 1.29 -32.00
C TYR A 54 -12.55 0.92 -33.00
N ILE A 55 -13.75 1.44 -32.78
CA ILE A 55 -14.92 1.14 -33.59
C ILE A 55 -15.13 2.08 -34.79
N GLY A 56 -14.29 3.11 -34.91
CA GLY A 56 -14.29 4.07 -36.02
C GLY A 56 -13.43 5.29 -35.76
N ALA A 57 -13.27 6.15 -36.75
CA ALA A 57 -12.50 7.38 -36.61
C ALA A 57 -13.11 8.30 -35.53
N GLY A 58 -12.34 8.59 -34.48
CA GLY A 58 -12.83 9.36 -33.33
C GLY A 58 -13.86 8.61 -32.46
N LYS A 59 -13.96 7.29 -32.60
CA LYS A 59 -14.92 6.47 -31.85
C LYS A 59 -14.23 5.25 -31.24
N VAL A 60 -14.46 5.06 -29.96
CA VAL A 60 -13.96 3.93 -29.19
C VAL A 60 -15.12 3.21 -28.50
N ASP A 61 -14.95 1.94 -28.18
CA ASP A 61 -15.90 1.15 -27.40
C ASP A 61 -15.79 1.51 -25.90
N LEU A 62 -16.14 2.76 -25.57
CA LEU A 62 -16.22 3.30 -24.21
C LEU A 62 -17.54 4.04 -24.07
N ARG A 63 -18.40 3.62 -23.17
CA ARG A 63 -19.69 4.26 -22.89
C ARG A 63 -19.48 5.53 -22.09
N HIS A 64 -20.44 6.46 -22.12
CA HIS A 64 -20.34 7.78 -21.45
C HIS A 64 -20.09 7.70 -19.94
N ASN A 65 -20.49 6.63 -19.30
CA ASN A 65 -20.38 6.37 -17.87
C ASN A 65 -19.32 5.30 -17.52
N GLU A 66 -18.36 5.07 -18.40
CA GLU A 66 -17.27 4.11 -18.22
C GLU A 66 -15.91 4.81 -18.17
N LEU A 67 -14.98 4.26 -17.39
CA LEU A 67 -13.60 4.72 -17.23
C LEU A 67 -12.62 3.58 -17.49
N LEU A 68 -11.48 3.91 -18.08
CA LEU A 68 -10.32 2.99 -18.17
C LEU A 68 -9.59 3.01 -16.82
N THR A 69 -9.56 1.89 -16.08
CA THR A 69 -9.34 1.94 -14.62
C THR A 69 -8.17 1.18 -14.03
N ALA A 70 -7.47 0.28 -14.69
CA ALA A 70 -6.50 -0.50 -13.92
C ALA A 70 -5.14 -0.75 -14.52
N ILE A 71 -4.13 -0.53 -13.65
CA ILE A 71 -2.77 -1.09 -13.74
C ILE A 71 -2.25 -1.31 -12.30
N LEU A 72 -1.91 -2.56 -11.94
CA LEU A 72 -1.58 -2.98 -10.56
C LEU A 72 -0.10 -3.35 -10.37
N ILE A 73 0.48 -3.07 -9.19
CA ILE A 73 1.86 -3.41 -8.81
C ILE A 73 1.90 -4.33 -7.59
N LYS A 74 2.81 -5.32 -7.62
CA LYS A 74 2.87 -6.45 -6.69
C LYS A 74 3.75 -6.21 -5.44
N LYS A 75 3.44 -5.21 -4.62
CA LYS A 75 4.18 -4.91 -3.37
C LYS A 75 3.89 -5.91 -2.26
N GLU A 76 2.76 -6.56 -2.35
CA GLU A 76 2.32 -7.64 -1.47
C GLU A 76 3.29 -8.81 -1.48
N SER A 77 3.95 -9.05 -2.62
CA SER A 77 5.00 -10.07 -2.74
C SER A 77 6.28 -9.69 -1.99
N TYR A 78 6.67 -8.41 -1.97
CA TYR A 78 7.84 -7.96 -1.20
C TYR A 78 7.63 -8.09 0.32
N ALA A 79 6.38 -8.02 0.76
CA ALA A 79 6.00 -8.29 2.14
C ALA A 79 5.94 -9.78 2.48
N GLY A 80 6.08 -10.67 1.50
CA GLY A 80 5.99 -12.12 1.69
C GLY A 80 4.55 -12.66 1.80
N TYR A 81 3.53 -11.83 1.51
CA TYR A 81 2.13 -12.25 1.53
C TYR A 81 1.79 -13.17 0.39
N PHE A 82 2.32 -12.88 -0.80
CA PHE A 82 2.07 -13.63 -2.00
C PHE A 82 3.37 -14.05 -2.67
N GLY A 83 3.35 -15.24 -3.23
CA GLY A 83 4.30 -15.67 -4.23
C GLY A 83 3.68 -15.60 -5.62
N GLN A 84 4.50 -15.37 -6.62
CA GLN A 84 4.09 -15.23 -8.00
C GLN A 84 4.23 -16.58 -8.72
N ALA A 85 3.13 -17.08 -9.26
CA ALA A 85 3.11 -18.35 -9.99
C ALA A 85 3.51 -18.22 -11.47
N GLN A 86 3.74 -17.00 -11.97
CA GLN A 86 4.09 -16.73 -13.38
C GLN A 86 5.35 -15.91 -13.49
N ASP A 87 6.21 -16.24 -14.47
CA ASP A 87 7.28 -15.34 -14.91
C ASP A 87 6.70 -14.37 -15.96
N TRP A 88 6.52 -13.14 -15.55
CA TRP A 88 5.91 -12.11 -16.36
C TRP A 88 6.95 -11.39 -17.21
N ASP A 89 6.53 -11.05 -18.44
CA ASP A 89 7.21 -10.08 -19.25
C ASP A 89 8.68 -10.41 -19.55
N SER A 90 8.96 -11.63 -20.05
CA SER A 90 10.28 -12.00 -20.65
C SER A 90 11.51 -11.64 -19.81
N GLY A 91 11.43 -11.69 -18.49
CA GLY A 91 12.54 -11.38 -17.58
C GLY A 91 12.40 -10.14 -16.72
N SER A 92 11.32 -9.37 -16.83
CA SER A 92 11.01 -8.24 -15.95
C SER A 92 10.15 -8.63 -14.75
N ASN A 93 10.56 -9.66 -14.03
CA ASN A 93 9.87 -10.11 -12.85
C ASN A 93 10.33 -9.32 -11.63
N SER A 94 9.48 -8.45 -11.10
CA SER A 94 9.77 -7.64 -9.92
C SER A 94 10.02 -8.46 -8.66
N THR A 95 9.49 -9.68 -8.57
CA THR A 95 9.77 -10.59 -7.45
C THR A 95 11.17 -11.19 -7.53
N CYS A 96 11.81 -11.14 -8.70
CA CYS A 96 13.23 -11.45 -8.91
C CYS A 96 14.12 -10.20 -8.87
N TYR A 97 13.59 -9.04 -8.47
CA TYR A 97 14.30 -7.76 -8.39
C TYR A 97 14.80 -7.23 -9.76
N ALA A 98 14.14 -7.61 -10.85
CA ALA A 98 14.36 -7.05 -12.17
C ALA A 98 13.38 -5.91 -12.44
N PHE A 99 13.90 -4.71 -12.72
CA PHE A 99 13.13 -3.51 -13.04
C PHE A 99 13.57 -2.97 -14.40
N PRO A 100 13.37 -3.68 -15.52
CA PRO A 100 13.94 -3.29 -16.83
C PRO A 100 13.19 -2.11 -17.33
N THR A 101 12.68 -1.30 -17.45
CA THR A 101 11.99 -0.19 -18.09
C THR A 101 10.59 0.12 -17.55
N ALA A 102 10.19 1.32 -17.86
CA ALA A 102 8.90 1.93 -17.58
C ALA A 102 7.74 0.98 -17.67
N LYS A 103 6.91 0.66 -16.92
CA LYS A 103 5.59 0.06 -16.90
C LYS A 103 5.11 -0.06 -15.45
N TRP A 104 5.21 -1.24 -14.89
CA TRP A 104 4.64 -1.55 -13.57
C TRP A 104 5.32 -0.80 -12.40
N LYS A 105 6.62 -0.50 -12.52
CA LYS A 105 7.33 0.27 -11.49
C LYS A 105 6.90 1.74 -11.43
N ASP A 106 6.44 2.32 -12.55
CA ASP A 106 6.10 3.75 -12.67
C ASP A 106 4.65 4.06 -12.26
N GLU A 107 3.76 3.05 -12.29
CA GLU A 107 2.33 3.27 -12.10
C GLU A 107 1.92 3.91 -10.77
N PRO A 108 2.45 3.56 -9.60
CA PRO A 108 2.05 4.23 -8.35
C PRO A 108 2.36 5.72 -8.37
N TYR A 109 3.45 6.11 -9.00
CA TYR A 109 3.82 7.50 -9.18
C TYR A 109 2.84 8.20 -10.11
N LYS A 110 2.62 7.64 -11.32
CA LYS A 110 1.69 8.20 -12.32
C LYS A 110 0.29 8.39 -11.76
N GLN A 111 -0.26 7.37 -11.14
CA GLN A 111 -1.62 7.41 -10.58
C GLN A 111 -1.73 8.46 -9.48
N ALA A 112 -0.74 8.57 -8.60
CA ALA A 112 -0.72 9.56 -7.54
C ALA A 112 -0.66 11.00 -8.08
N TYR A 113 0.21 11.27 -9.05
CA TYR A 113 0.35 12.61 -9.59
C TYR A 113 -0.82 12.99 -10.51
N ASN A 114 -1.27 12.08 -11.36
CA ASN A 114 -2.38 12.35 -12.29
C ASN A 114 -3.73 12.49 -11.58
N ASN A 115 -3.99 11.70 -10.57
CA ASN A 115 -5.30 11.66 -9.93
C ASN A 115 -5.33 12.42 -8.59
N VAL A 116 -4.35 12.17 -7.70
CA VAL A 116 -4.38 12.78 -6.35
C VAL A 116 -3.83 14.20 -6.39
N MET A 117 -2.59 14.39 -6.87
CA MET A 117 -1.94 15.70 -6.84
C MET A 117 -2.62 16.69 -7.79
N SER A 118 -3.07 16.26 -8.95
CA SER A 118 -3.83 17.12 -9.89
C SER A 118 -5.18 17.55 -9.29
N SER A 119 -5.92 16.63 -8.67
CA SER A 119 -7.18 16.95 -7.98
C SER A 119 -6.95 17.86 -6.79
N TRP A 120 -5.90 17.60 -6.00
CA TRP A 120 -5.48 18.49 -4.92
C TRP A 120 -5.14 19.90 -5.42
N ASN A 121 -4.44 20.02 -6.55
CA ASN A 121 -4.11 21.32 -7.13
C ASN A 121 -5.35 22.13 -7.53
N ILE A 122 -6.39 21.47 -8.02
CA ILE A 122 -7.70 22.11 -8.31
C ILE A 122 -8.40 22.51 -7.01
N LEU A 123 -8.44 21.62 -6.03
CA LEU A 123 -9.12 21.86 -4.74
C LEU A 123 -8.51 23.07 -4.03
N ARG A 124 -7.19 23.15 -3.88
CA ARG A 124 -6.52 24.26 -3.19
C ARG A 124 -6.67 25.62 -3.85
N GLN A 125 -7.03 25.66 -5.15
CA GLN A 125 -7.28 26.90 -5.88
C GLN A 125 -8.73 27.38 -5.75
N LYS A 126 -9.66 26.47 -5.44
CA LYS A 126 -11.11 26.75 -5.49
C LYS A 126 -11.79 26.71 -4.12
N VAL A 127 -11.16 26.08 -3.13
CA VAL A 127 -11.77 25.83 -1.81
C VAL A 127 -10.99 26.59 -0.74
N ASP A 128 -11.73 27.21 0.18
CA ASP A 128 -11.14 27.89 1.34
C ASP A 128 -10.35 26.89 2.19
N SER A 129 -9.10 27.23 2.49
CA SER A 129 -8.21 26.41 3.31
C SER A 129 -8.71 26.17 4.74
N ALA A 130 -9.58 27.05 5.26
CA ALA A 130 -10.22 26.86 6.56
C ALA A 130 -11.46 25.95 6.54
N SER A 131 -11.84 25.42 5.38
CA SER A 131 -13.03 24.56 5.24
C SER A 131 -12.74 23.10 5.58
N VAL A 132 -13.80 22.39 6.02
CA VAL A 132 -13.77 20.93 6.26
C VAL A 132 -13.39 20.17 4.98
N VAL A 133 -13.88 20.61 3.82
CA VAL A 133 -13.58 19.96 2.53
C VAL A 133 -12.09 20.04 2.21
N PHE A 134 -11.46 21.17 2.47
CA PHE A 134 -10.01 21.33 2.30
C PHE A 134 -9.23 20.42 3.26
N ALA A 135 -9.60 20.41 4.54
CA ALA A 135 -8.98 19.56 5.56
C ALA A 135 -9.07 18.07 5.22
N LEU A 136 -10.24 17.59 4.78
CA LEU A 136 -10.41 16.20 4.33
C LEU A 136 -9.57 15.90 3.07
N GLY A 137 -9.47 16.85 2.15
CA GLY A 137 -8.57 16.77 1.00
C GLY A 137 -7.10 16.62 1.38
N GLU A 138 -6.63 17.33 2.42
CA GLU A 138 -5.27 17.16 2.97
C GLU A 138 -5.06 15.75 3.52
N VAL A 139 -5.98 15.23 4.32
CA VAL A 139 -5.89 13.88 4.90
C VAL A 139 -5.81 12.82 3.79
N VAL A 140 -6.68 12.89 2.78
CA VAL A 140 -6.68 11.95 1.65
C VAL A 140 -5.41 12.05 0.83
N LYS A 141 -4.92 13.27 0.57
CA LYS A 141 -3.65 13.51 -0.12
C LYS A 141 -2.48 12.89 0.64
N VAL A 142 -2.36 13.14 1.95
CA VAL A 142 -1.29 12.55 2.77
C VAL A 142 -1.39 11.04 2.79
N GLN A 143 -2.61 10.46 2.91
CA GLN A 143 -2.83 9.02 2.83
C GLN A 143 -2.33 8.41 1.51
N ALA A 144 -2.48 9.09 0.40
CA ALA A 144 -1.99 8.61 -0.89
C ALA A 144 -0.48 8.83 -1.05
N MET A 145 0.01 10.04 -0.76
CA MET A 145 1.38 10.44 -1.10
C MET A 145 2.44 9.87 -0.17
N HIS A 146 2.10 9.53 1.10
CA HIS A 146 3.07 8.82 1.95
C HIS A 146 3.42 7.44 1.37
N ARG A 147 2.46 6.76 0.75
CA ARG A 147 2.72 5.49 0.06
C ARG A 147 3.67 5.64 -1.12
N VAL A 148 3.59 6.77 -1.83
CA VAL A 148 4.46 7.06 -2.98
C VAL A 148 5.89 7.33 -2.53
N THR A 149 6.09 8.21 -1.54
CA THR A 149 7.43 8.47 -1.00
C THR A 149 8.04 7.23 -0.33
N ASP A 150 7.23 6.35 0.27
CA ASP A 150 7.69 5.09 0.84
C ASP A 150 8.11 4.05 -0.21
N ILE A 151 7.75 4.26 -1.47
CA ILE A 151 8.21 3.44 -2.60
C ILE A 151 9.48 4.02 -3.21
N TYR A 152 9.48 5.33 -3.51
CA TYR A 152 10.48 5.97 -4.36
C TYR A 152 11.49 6.83 -3.60
N GLY A 153 11.15 7.33 -2.41
CA GLY A 153 11.96 8.26 -1.63
C GLY A 153 11.62 9.72 -1.94
N PRO A 154 12.56 10.54 -2.44
CA PRO A 154 12.33 11.95 -2.75
C PRO A 154 11.22 12.14 -3.79
N LEU A 155 10.44 13.21 -3.65
CA LEU A 155 9.30 13.53 -4.54
C LEU A 155 9.22 15.02 -4.85
N PRO A 156 8.74 15.44 -6.02
CA PRO A 156 8.39 16.84 -6.31
C PRO A 156 7.04 17.20 -5.64
N TYR A 157 7.04 17.45 -4.33
CA TYR A 157 5.84 17.57 -3.51
C TYR A 157 5.43 19.01 -3.23
N THR A 158 6.30 19.80 -2.58
CA THR A 158 5.96 21.16 -2.10
C THR A 158 5.84 22.18 -3.24
N ALA A 159 6.56 21.98 -4.33
CA ALA A 159 6.53 22.83 -5.52
C ALA A 159 5.44 22.45 -6.53
N PHE A 160 4.75 21.33 -6.34
CA PHE A 160 3.74 20.85 -7.30
C PHE A 160 2.63 21.87 -7.54
N GLY A 161 2.35 22.15 -8.83
CA GLY A 161 1.34 23.11 -9.27
C GLY A 161 1.70 24.59 -9.05
N LYS A 162 2.92 24.90 -8.59
CA LYS A 162 3.45 26.28 -8.50
C LYS A 162 4.34 26.64 -9.68
N MET A 163 4.83 25.63 -10.41
CA MET A 163 5.69 25.77 -11.58
C MET A 163 5.16 24.91 -12.72
N SER A 164 5.41 25.35 -13.96
CA SER A 164 4.95 24.63 -15.16
C SER A 164 5.91 23.53 -15.63
N SER A 165 7.20 23.59 -15.24
CA SER A 165 8.23 22.62 -15.61
C SER A 165 9.41 22.70 -14.64
N GLY A 166 10.30 21.69 -14.67
CA GLY A 166 11.50 21.68 -13.86
C GLY A 166 11.21 21.58 -12.35
N LEU A 167 10.18 20.81 -11.96
CA LEU A 167 9.77 20.67 -10.57
C LEU A 167 10.89 20.10 -9.72
N PRO A 168 11.40 20.84 -8.71
CA PRO A 168 12.41 20.34 -7.81
C PRO A 168 11.86 19.22 -6.93
N TYR A 169 12.71 18.27 -6.60
CA TYR A 169 12.41 17.22 -5.63
C TYR A 169 12.65 17.71 -4.20
N ASP A 170 11.74 17.40 -3.32
CA ASP A 170 11.93 17.49 -1.89
C ASP A 170 12.58 16.21 -1.36
N SER A 171 13.47 16.34 -0.36
CA SER A 171 13.95 15.17 0.39
C SER A 171 12.78 14.44 1.04
N GLN A 172 12.92 13.14 1.28
CA GLN A 172 11.86 12.39 1.97
C GLN A 172 11.59 12.95 3.38
N GLU A 173 12.60 13.46 4.07
CA GLU A 173 12.42 14.17 5.34
C GLU A 173 11.51 15.39 5.20
N THR A 174 11.78 16.25 4.22
CA THR A 174 10.95 17.45 3.94
C THR A 174 9.51 17.05 3.64
N VAL A 175 9.31 15.99 2.85
CA VAL A 175 7.97 15.48 2.53
C VAL A 175 7.25 15.00 3.79
N TYR A 176 7.90 14.23 4.66
CA TYR A 176 7.32 13.74 5.92
C TYR A 176 6.97 14.88 6.88
N ARG A 177 7.86 15.85 7.07
CA ARG A 177 7.60 17.03 7.89
C ARG A 177 6.44 17.88 7.34
N THR A 178 6.28 17.91 6.03
CA THR A 178 5.15 18.58 5.38
C THR A 178 3.85 17.81 5.62
N PHE A 179 3.85 16.49 5.53
CA PHE A 179 2.68 15.66 5.87
C PHE A 179 2.19 15.90 7.30
N ILE A 180 3.10 15.98 8.27
CA ILE A 180 2.72 16.26 9.66
C ILE A 180 2.05 17.64 9.78
N LYS A 181 2.62 18.69 9.16
CA LYS A 181 2.00 20.05 9.17
C LYS A 181 0.62 20.06 8.51
N GLU A 182 0.44 19.34 7.42
CA GLU A 182 -0.84 19.23 6.73
C GLU A 182 -1.87 18.48 7.58
N LEU A 183 -1.48 17.38 8.23
CA LEU A 183 -2.36 16.67 9.16
C LEU A 183 -2.71 17.52 10.38
N ASP A 184 -1.78 18.30 10.94
CA ASP A 184 -2.05 19.20 12.06
C ASP A 184 -3.04 20.30 11.67
N HIS A 185 -2.89 20.88 10.47
CA HIS A 185 -3.85 21.83 9.93
C HIS A 185 -5.24 21.21 9.74
N ALA A 186 -5.30 20.03 9.13
CA ALA A 186 -6.55 19.29 8.94
C ALA A 186 -7.22 18.95 10.26
N LEU A 187 -6.47 18.42 11.24
CA LEU A 187 -6.97 18.06 12.56
C LEU A 187 -7.54 19.26 13.30
N LYS A 188 -6.88 20.43 13.23
CA LYS A 188 -7.37 21.68 13.83
C LYS A 188 -8.70 22.09 13.23
N THR A 189 -8.83 22.05 11.91
CA THR A 189 -10.06 22.41 11.19
C THR A 189 -11.19 21.44 11.48
N LEU A 190 -10.92 20.13 11.40
CA LEU A 190 -11.91 19.08 11.69
C LEU A 190 -12.38 19.11 13.13
N LYS A 191 -11.47 19.38 14.08
CA LYS A 191 -11.80 19.57 15.50
C LYS A 191 -12.78 20.71 15.67
N ALA A 192 -12.50 21.89 15.12
CA ALA A 192 -13.38 23.06 15.23
C ALA A 192 -14.78 22.78 14.63
N ALA A 193 -14.84 22.07 13.51
CA ALA A 193 -16.11 21.69 12.89
C ALA A 193 -16.89 20.69 13.76
N TYR A 194 -16.23 19.70 14.33
CA TYR A 194 -16.86 18.71 15.23
C TYR A 194 -17.36 19.37 16.53
N GLU A 195 -16.61 20.32 17.10
CA GLU A 195 -17.03 21.08 18.28
C GLU A 195 -18.24 21.97 17.99
N ALA A 196 -18.35 22.51 16.77
CA ALA A 196 -19.49 23.32 16.34
C ALA A 196 -20.76 22.49 16.10
N ASP A 197 -20.63 21.34 15.45
CA ASP A 197 -21.71 20.37 15.18
C ASP A 197 -21.13 18.96 14.96
N SER A 198 -21.19 18.14 16.00
CA SER A 198 -20.70 16.75 15.95
C SER A 198 -21.50 15.83 15.01
N GLY A 199 -22.72 16.22 14.65
CA GLY A 199 -23.59 15.49 13.72
C GLY A 199 -23.46 15.94 12.26
N ALA A 200 -22.67 16.96 11.97
CA ALA A 200 -22.49 17.47 10.62
C ALA A 200 -21.96 16.43 9.64
N LYS A 201 -22.52 16.41 8.45
CA LYS A 201 -22.17 15.48 7.36
C LYS A 201 -21.76 16.25 6.08
N PRO A 202 -20.64 17.00 6.11
CA PRO A 202 -20.33 17.99 5.06
C PRO A 202 -20.07 17.40 3.69
N ILE A 203 -19.73 16.12 3.56
CA ILE A 203 -19.42 15.44 2.29
C ILE A 203 -20.16 14.09 2.15
N ALA A 204 -21.36 13.93 2.75
CA ALA A 204 -22.10 12.67 2.78
C ALA A 204 -22.30 12.05 1.37
N ASP A 205 -22.56 12.88 0.36
CA ASP A 205 -22.78 12.43 -1.01
C ASP A 205 -21.51 11.94 -1.74
N PHE A 206 -20.33 12.11 -1.12
CA PHE A 206 -19.05 11.80 -1.75
C PHE A 206 -18.16 10.91 -0.90
N ASP A 207 -18.42 10.78 0.40
CA ASP A 207 -17.57 10.00 1.31
C ASP A 207 -17.87 8.50 1.23
N VAL A 208 -16.96 7.76 0.66
CA VAL A 208 -17.03 6.30 0.51
C VAL A 208 -16.27 5.55 1.59
N VAL A 209 -15.71 6.27 2.58
CA VAL A 209 -14.89 5.70 3.67
C VAL A 209 -15.66 5.71 4.99
N PHE A 210 -16.10 6.88 5.45
CA PHE A 210 -16.69 7.04 6.78
C PHE A 210 -18.10 7.65 6.79
N ASP A 211 -18.72 7.80 5.62
CA ASP A 211 -20.07 8.40 5.51
C ASP A 211 -20.14 9.80 6.14
N SER A 212 -19.09 10.59 5.91
CA SER A 212 -18.92 11.94 6.43
C SER A 212 -18.96 12.06 7.97
N ASP A 213 -18.57 11.00 8.66
CA ASP A 213 -18.43 10.98 10.13
C ASP A 213 -17.11 11.69 10.51
N LEU A 214 -17.25 12.91 11.05
CA LEU A 214 -16.09 13.75 11.39
C LEU A 214 -15.21 13.14 12.49
N GLU A 215 -15.80 12.45 13.48
CA GLU A 215 -15.02 11.79 14.52
C GLU A 215 -14.12 10.69 13.94
N LYS A 216 -14.67 9.86 13.05
CA LYS A 216 -13.89 8.82 12.38
C LYS A 216 -12.78 9.40 11.51
N TRP A 217 -13.04 10.51 10.81
CA TRP A 217 -12.01 11.22 10.05
C TRP A 217 -10.89 11.77 10.95
N ILE A 218 -11.23 12.32 12.11
CA ILE A 218 -10.25 12.81 13.10
C ILE A 218 -9.41 11.65 13.63
N ARG A 219 -10.05 10.53 14.03
CA ARG A 219 -9.35 9.33 14.48
C ARG A 219 -8.43 8.76 13.40
N PHE A 220 -8.88 8.75 12.16
CA PHE A 220 -8.06 8.30 11.04
C PHE A 220 -6.87 9.23 10.79
N ALA A 221 -7.07 10.55 10.76
CA ALA A 221 -5.99 11.53 10.58
C ALA A 221 -4.92 11.42 11.68
N ASN A 222 -5.33 11.28 12.95
CA ASN A 222 -4.42 11.01 14.07
C ASN A 222 -3.69 9.66 13.92
N SER A 223 -4.39 8.61 13.49
CA SER A 223 -3.78 7.29 13.27
C SER A 223 -2.77 7.33 12.13
N LEU A 224 -3.04 8.10 11.09
CA LEU A 224 -2.10 8.35 10.00
C LEU A 224 -0.88 9.14 10.49
N LYS A 225 -1.07 10.18 11.31
CA LYS A 225 0.02 10.90 11.98
C LYS A 225 0.88 9.96 12.83
N LEU A 226 0.25 9.08 13.61
CA LEU A 226 0.95 8.04 14.39
C LEU A 226 1.75 7.08 13.51
N ARG A 227 1.18 6.60 12.37
CA ARG A 227 1.91 5.77 11.40
C ARG A 227 3.17 6.46 10.89
N LEU A 228 3.05 7.73 10.48
CA LEU A 228 4.17 8.52 9.98
C LEU A 228 5.21 8.77 11.06
N ALA A 229 4.79 9.07 12.28
CA ALA A 229 5.67 9.23 13.44
C ALA A 229 6.48 7.95 13.71
N MET A 230 5.82 6.79 13.81
CA MET A 230 6.51 5.52 14.02
C MET A 230 7.43 5.15 12.85
N ARG A 231 7.07 5.55 11.62
CA ARG A 231 7.92 5.36 10.45
C ARG A 231 9.23 6.16 10.57
N ALA A 232 9.15 7.39 11.05
CA ALA A 232 10.30 8.29 11.19
C ALA A 232 11.17 8.02 12.44
N ARG A 233 10.77 7.10 13.33
CA ARG A 233 11.36 6.97 14.68
C ARG A 233 12.88 6.72 14.73
N PHE A 234 13.45 6.08 13.71
CA PHE A 234 14.89 5.85 13.64
C PHE A 234 15.67 7.01 13.04
N ALA A 235 15.02 7.80 12.17
CA ALA A 235 15.64 8.94 11.50
C ALA A 235 15.49 10.25 12.29
N ALA A 236 14.36 10.43 12.99
CA ALA A 236 14.04 11.63 13.76
C ALA A 236 13.35 11.25 15.09
N PRO A 237 14.03 10.60 16.04
CA PRO A 237 13.41 9.99 17.22
C PRO A 237 12.66 10.98 18.12
N GLY A 238 13.19 12.19 18.34
CA GLY A 238 12.55 13.21 19.17
C GLY A 238 11.27 13.75 18.56
N ASP A 239 11.28 14.07 17.27
CA ASP A 239 10.09 14.50 16.54
C ASP A 239 9.05 13.38 16.50
N ALA A 240 9.48 12.15 16.24
CA ALA A 240 8.61 10.99 16.17
C ALA A 240 7.86 10.75 17.49
N GLN A 241 8.52 10.88 18.63
CA GLN A 241 7.86 10.78 19.94
C GLN A 241 6.79 11.87 20.09
N THR A 242 7.16 13.12 19.83
CA THR A 242 6.23 14.26 19.93
C THR A 242 4.99 14.04 19.06
N TRP A 243 5.17 13.73 17.77
CA TRP A 243 4.06 13.51 16.84
C TRP A 243 3.18 12.32 17.25
N ALA A 244 3.78 11.24 17.76
CA ALA A 244 3.05 10.06 18.20
C ALA A 244 2.20 10.33 19.44
N GLU A 245 2.79 10.98 20.45
CA GLU A 245 2.09 11.32 21.71
C GLU A 245 0.97 12.33 21.47
N GLU A 246 1.18 13.35 20.62
CA GLU A 246 0.14 14.31 20.21
C GLU A 246 -1.04 13.61 19.52
N ALA A 247 -0.75 12.66 18.61
CA ALA A 247 -1.79 11.92 17.89
C ALA A 247 -2.65 11.04 18.82
N VAL A 248 -2.00 10.31 19.72
CA VAL A 248 -2.70 9.40 20.64
C VAL A 248 -3.51 10.15 21.69
N ASN A 249 -3.00 11.31 22.16
CA ASN A 249 -3.60 12.10 23.23
C ASN A 249 -4.36 13.33 22.71
N PHE A 250 -4.90 13.28 21.50
CA PHE A 250 -5.61 14.39 20.88
C PHE A 250 -6.93 14.71 21.60
N GLN A 251 -7.01 15.90 22.20
CA GLN A 251 -8.03 16.28 23.16
C GLN A 251 -9.13 17.16 22.58
N PHE A 252 -10.37 16.96 23.09
CA PHE A 252 -11.52 17.83 22.93
C PHE A 252 -12.06 18.18 24.34
N GLY A 253 -11.65 19.30 24.91
CA GLY A 253 -11.95 19.59 26.30
C GLY A 253 -11.45 18.46 27.21
N ALA A 254 -12.37 17.80 27.94
CA ALA A 254 -12.07 16.64 28.77
C ALA A 254 -12.12 15.29 28.00
N TYR A 255 -12.55 15.30 26.74
CA TYR A 255 -12.72 14.09 25.92
C TYR A 255 -11.51 13.85 25.01
N ASN A 256 -10.93 12.67 25.10
CA ASN A 256 -9.84 12.26 24.19
C ASN A 256 -10.42 11.46 23.01
N ILE A 257 -10.47 12.07 21.82
CA ILE A 257 -10.80 11.36 20.60
C ILE A 257 -9.63 10.43 20.22
N GLY A 258 -8.40 10.95 20.20
CA GLY A 258 -7.19 10.20 19.89
C GLY A 258 -7.24 9.52 18.52
N VAL A 259 -6.78 8.26 18.51
CA VAL A 259 -6.64 7.41 17.32
C VAL A 259 -7.77 6.39 17.19
N MET A 260 -7.77 5.60 16.12
CA MET A 260 -8.68 4.46 15.95
C MET A 260 -8.43 3.40 17.03
N THR A 261 -9.49 2.89 17.65
CA THR A 261 -9.42 1.94 18.77
C THR A 261 -10.09 0.60 18.49
N ASP A 262 -11.04 0.56 17.56
CA ASP A 262 -11.81 -0.64 17.24
C ASP A 262 -12.13 -0.72 15.75
N ASN A 263 -12.66 -1.87 15.30
CA ASN A 263 -12.89 -2.14 13.88
C ASN A 263 -13.91 -1.21 13.21
N THR A 264 -14.80 -0.56 13.97
CA THR A 264 -15.77 0.40 13.41
C THR A 264 -15.11 1.72 12.99
N HIS A 265 -13.88 1.97 13.46
CA HIS A 265 -13.05 3.10 13.08
C HIS A 265 -12.11 2.80 11.91
N SER A 266 -11.99 1.54 11.47
CA SER A 266 -11.08 1.17 10.39
C SER A 266 -11.41 1.93 9.10
N ALA A 267 -10.39 2.51 8.47
CA ALA A 267 -10.54 3.24 7.22
C ALA A 267 -10.61 2.26 6.04
N GLN A 268 -11.79 2.10 5.49
CA GLN A 268 -12.07 1.13 4.43
C GLN A 268 -12.88 1.78 3.31
N LEU A 269 -12.42 1.61 2.06
CA LEU A 269 -13.26 1.87 0.90
C LEU A 269 -14.33 0.78 0.81
N LEU A 270 -15.57 1.21 0.69
CA LEU A 270 -16.74 0.35 0.52
C LEU A 270 -17.47 0.72 -0.77
N THR A 271 -18.02 -0.27 -1.48
CA THR A 271 -18.96 0.00 -2.57
C THR A 271 -20.20 0.68 -2.00
N ARG A 272 -20.56 1.83 -2.56
CA ARG A 272 -21.74 2.62 -2.16
C ARG A 272 -22.62 2.91 -3.39
N THR A 273 -23.56 2.05 -3.63
CA THR A 273 -24.47 2.15 -4.79
C THR A 273 -25.35 3.40 -4.74
N GLY A 274 -25.71 3.89 -3.55
CA GLY A 274 -26.52 5.11 -3.38
C GLY A 274 -25.88 6.39 -3.92
N ILE A 275 -24.54 6.45 -3.98
CA ILE A 275 -23.80 7.58 -4.57
C ILE A 275 -23.09 7.19 -5.87
N GLY A 276 -23.44 6.06 -6.47
CA GLY A 276 -22.88 5.59 -7.73
C GLY A 276 -21.43 5.17 -7.68
N PHE A 277 -20.87 4.92 -6.48
CA PHE A 277 -19.49 4.47 -6.33
C PHE A 277 -19.41 2.95 -6.24
N SER A 278 -18.64 2.36 -7.13
CA SER A 278 -18.28 0.95 -7.10
C SER A 278 -16.81 0.77 -7.50
N TYR A 279 -16.18 -0.26 -6.97
CA TYR A 279 -14.85 -0.67 -7.37
C TYR A 279 -14.76 -2.20 -7.33
N LYS A 280 -13.76 -2.74 -8.00
CA LYS A 280 -13.39 -4.15 -7.86
C LYS A 280 -12.08 -4.24 -7.08
N HIS A 281 -12.04 -5.12 -6.09
CA HIS A 281 -10.85 -5.28 -5.26
C HIS A 281 -9.66 -5.77 -6.12
N PRO A 282 -8.52 -5.05 -6.10
CA PRO A 282 -7.39 -5.35 -6.99
C PRO A 282 -6.84 -6.78 -6.86
N LEU A 283 -6.94 -7.35 -5.66
CA LEU A 283 -6.43 -8.70 -5.41
C LEU A 283 -7.20 -9.77 -6.19
N GLU A 284 -8.51 -9.59 -6.41
CA GLU A 284 -9.32 -10.49 -7.22
C GLU A 284 -8.83 -10.58 -8.67
N TYR A 285 -8.37 -9.46 -9.24
CA TYR A 285 -7.75 -9.49 -10.56
C TYR A 285 -6.48 -10.33 -10.58
N LEU A 286 -5.62 -10.17 -9.54
CA LEU A 286 -4.32 -10.83 -9.51
C LEU A 286 -4.43 -12.34 -9.35
N TRP A 287 -5.35 -12.83 -8.52
CA TRP A 287 -5.46 -14.28 -8.30
C TRP A 287 -6.57 -14.92 -9.14
N GLY A 288 -7.71 -14.25 -9.28
CA GLY A 288 -8.89 -14.81 -9.95
C GLY A 288 -8.82 -14.71 -11.47
N GLU A 289 -8.65 -13.50 -12.02
CA GLU A 289 -8.65 -13.31 -13.45
C GLU A 289 -7.29 -13.60 -14.10
N TYR A 290 -6.19 -13.08 -13.51
CA TYR A 290 -4.85 -13.29 -14.07
C TYR A 290 -4.20 -14.58 -13.60
N ASN A 291 -4.73 -15.20 -12.56
CA ASN A 291 -4.23 -16.45 -11.99
C ASN A 291 -2.74 -16.41 -11.60
N GLU A 292 -2.26 -15.26 -11.13
CA GLU A 292 -0.86 -14.93 -10.97
C GLU A 292 -0.33 -15.11 -9.57
N CYS A 293 -1.09 -14.72 -8.55
CA CYS A 293 -0.62 -14.78 -7.19
C CYS A 293 -1.25 -15.91 -6.39
N ARG A 294 -0.45 -16.46 -5.50
CA ARG A 294 -0.81 -17.49 -4.53
C ARG A 294 -0.29 -17.07 -3.16
N MET A 295 -0.72 -17.75 -2.12
CA MET A 295 -0.15 -17.59 -0.78
C MET A 295 1.38 -17.63 -0.84
N GLY A 296 2.05 -16.74 -0.14
CA GLY A 296 3.51 -16.75 -0.02
C GLY A 296 4.00 -17.81 0.96
N ALA A 297 5.15 -18.42 0.68
CA ALA A 297 5.78 -19.37 1.59
C ALA A 297 6.04 -18.79 2.99
N THR A 298 6.31 -17.47 3.08
CA THR A 298 6.44 -16.78 4.37
C THR A 298 5.12 -16.81 5.14
N MET A 299 3.98 -16.55 4.48
CA MET A 299 2.66 -16.62 5.12
C MET A 299 2.36 -18.05 5.61
N GLU A 300 2.65 -19.06 4.81
CA GLU A 300 2.51 -20.45 5.24
C GLU A 300 3.32 -20.73 6.49
N SER A 301 4.61 -20.36 6.49
CA SER A 301 5.51 -20.58 7.63
C SER A 301 4.97 -19.98 8.93
N TYR A 302 4.51 -18.74 8.89
CA TYR A 302 4.01 -18.05 10.09
C TYR A 302 2.61 -18.53 10.50
N LEU A 303 1.65 -18.52 9.60
CA LEU A 303 0.27 -18.84 9.96
C LEU A 303 0.09 -20.31 10.34
N SER A 304 0.63 -21.22 9.55
CA SER A 304 0.56 -22.66 9.85
C SER A 304 1.41 -23.01 11.07
N GLY A 305 2.60 -22.40 11.21
CA GLY A 305 3.48 -22.62 12.35
C GLY A 305 2.86 -22.21 13.69
N TYR A 306 2.12 -21.10 13.71
CA TYR A 306 1.37 -20.65 14.88
C TYR A 306 0.02 -21.36 15.08
N GLY A 307 -0.45 -22.12 14.10
CA GLY A 307 -1.84 -22.59 14.09
C GLY A 307 -2.82 -21.44 14.10
N ASP A 308 -2.51 -20.37 13.37
CA ASP A 308 -3.27 -19.11 13.37
C ASP A 308 -4.60 -19.28 12.62
N PRO A 309 -5.76 -19.14 13.30
CA PRO A 309 -7.06 -19.37 12.66
C PRO A 309 -7.41 -18.32 11.59
N ARG A 310 -6.71 -17.18 11.51
CA ARG A 310 -6.86 -16.20 10.42
C ARG A 310 -6.43 -16.76 9.06
N LEU A 311 -5.63 -17.84 9.03
CA LEU A 311 -5.25 -18.55 7.80
C LEU A 311 -6.47 -18.89 6.95
N GLU A 312 -7.50 -19.45 7.59
CA GLU A 312 -8.76 -19.85 6.91
C GLU A 312 -9.56 -18.65 6.40
N SER A 313 -9.41 -17.47 7.01
CA SER A 313 -10.05 -16.23 6.54
C SER A 313 -9.29 -15.59 5.39
N TYR A 314 -7.97 -15.77 5.33
CA TYR A 314 -7.10 -15.13 4.34
C TYR A 314 -7.01 -15.91 3.04
N PHE A 315 -6.97 -17.24 3.12
CA PHE A 315 -6.70 -18.12 1.98
C PHE A 315 -7.70 -19.28 1.87
N SER A 316 -7.88 -19.75 0.65
CA SER A 316 -8.54 -21.03 0.36
C SER A 316 -7.49 -22.13 0.34
N PRO A 317 -7.83 -23.35 0.76
CA PRO A 317 -6.96 -24.51 0.59
C PRO A 317 -6.58 -24.72 -0.89
N ALA A 318 -5.45 -25.36 -1.13
CA ALA A 318 -5.02 -25.75 -2.46
C ALA A 318 -5.99 -26.77 -3.07
N GLU A 319 -6.27 -26.65 -4.36
CA GLU A 319 -7.24 -27.52 -5.07
C GLU A 319 -6.81 -28.98 -5.08
N LYS A 320 -5.50 -29.24 -5.14
CA LYS A 320 -4.96 -30.57 -5.33
C LYS A 320 -5.18 -31.49 -4.13
N ASP A 321 -5.06 -31.01 -2.91
CA ASP A 321 -5.02 -31.84 -1.70
C ASP A 321 -5.84 -31.29 -0.52
N GLY A 322 -6.39 -30.10 -0.67
CA GLY A 322 -7.19 -29.47 0.39
C GLY A 322 -6.36 -28.91 1.56
N ALA A 323 -5.04 -28.86 1.46
CA ALA A 323 -4.15 -28.28 2.47
C ALA A 323 -3.76 -26.83 2.12
N TYR A 324 -3.08 -26.14 3.03
CA TYR A 324 -2.61 -24.78 2.81
C TYR A 324 -1.15 -24.80 2.41
N HIS A 325 -0.86 -24.30 1.20
CA HIS A 325 0.48 -24.27 0.63
C HIS A 325 0.80 -22.88 0.06
N GLY A 326 1.97 -22.38 0.41
CA GLY A 326 2.54 -21.15 -0.14
C GLY A 326 3.65 -21.41 -1.14
N ILE A 327 3.96 -20.42 -1.95
CA ILE A 327 5.12 -20.45 -2.86
C ILE A 327 6.09 -19.31 -2.50
N PRO A 328 7.41 -19.52 -2.55
CA PRO A 328 8.38 -18.45 -2.33
C PRO A 328 8.44 -17.50 -3.53
N ASN A 329 8.87 -16.28 -3.27
CA ASN A 329 9.13 -15.30 -4.33
C ASN A 329 10.31 -15.70 -5.20
N GLY A 330 10.29 -15.26 -6.47
CA GLY A 330 11.40 -15.40 -7.39
C GLY A 330 11.58 -16.81 -7.95
N ILE A 331 10.56 -17.65 -7.89
CA ILE A 331 10.58 -18.90 -8.64
C ILE A 331 10.38 -18.61 -10.13
N ILE A 332 11.14 -19.32 -10.96
CA ILE A 332 10.99 -19.30 -12.40
C ILE A 332 10.38 -20.63 -12.79
N SER A 333 9.09 -20.62 -13.09
CA SER A 333 8.36 -21.87 -13.40
C SER A 333 7.31 -21.63 -14.48
N ASN A 334 6.82 -22.70 -15.06
CA ASN A 334 5.61 -22.64 -15.87
C ASN A 334 4.42 -22.27 -14.93
N PRO A 335 3.59 -21.27 -15.29
CA PRO A 335 2.44 -20.86 -14.49
C PRO A 335 1.54 -21.98 -14.01
N LYS A 336 1.33 -22.97 -14.87
CA LYS A 336 0.46 -24.12 -14.61
C LYS A 336 0.97 -25.04 -13.50
N ASP A 337 2.28 -24.97 -13.19
CA ASP A 337 2.89 -25.92 -12.24
C ASP A 337 2.45 -25.69 -10.79
N TYR A 338 2.05 -24.46 -10.44
CA TYR A 338 1.69 -24.09 -9.06
C TYR A 338 0.23 -23.67 -8.87
N GLN A 339 -0.55 -23.53 -9.93
CA GLN A 339 -1.91 -23.01 -9.84
C GLN A 339 -2.82 -23.85 -8.94
N SER A 340 -2.80 -25.19 -9.09
CA SER A 340 -3.58 -26.10 -8.26
C SER A 340 -2.87 -26.55 -6.97
N LEU A 341 -1.54 -26.36 -6.91
CA LEU A 341 -0.72 -26.79 -5.78
C LEU A 341 -0.72 -25.79 -4.62
N ALA A 342 -0.93 -24.51 -4.87
CA ALA A 342 -0.81 -23.45 -3.88
C ALA A 342 -2.15 -22.77 -3.60
N SER A 343 -2.30 -22.28 -2.37
CA SER A 343 -3.50 -21.65 -1.84
C SER A 343 -3.79 -20.28 -2.47
N CYS A 344 -5.06 -20.00 -2.78
CA CYS A 344 -5.52 -18.73 -3.32
C CYS A 344 -5.97 -17.77 -2.22
N PRO A 345 -5.79 -16.44 -2.39
CA PRO A 345 -6.44 -15.46 -1.53
C PRO A 345 -7.97 -15.58 -1.58
N LYS A 346 -8.64 -15.27 -0.46
CA LYS A 346 -10.11 -15.25 -0.38
C LYS A 346 -10.74 -13.89 -0.71
N ALA A 347 -9.96 -12.85 -0.98
CA ALA A 347 -10.51 -11.55 -1.34
C ALA A 347 -11.29 -11.63 -2.67
N GLY A 348 -12.55 -11.26 -2.62
CA GLY A 348 -13.41 -11.10 -3.78
C GLY A 348 -13.53 -9.64 -4.23
N PHE A 349 -14.16 -9.39 -5.39
CA PHE A 349 -14.29 -8.05 -5.98
C PHE A 349 -14.97 -7.03 -5.06
N THR A 350 -15.88 -7.47 -4.21
CA THR A 350 -16.62 -6.60 -3.27
C THR A 350 -16.00 -6.52 -1.89
N SER A 351 -14.86 -7.18 -1.66
CA SER A 351 -14.18 -7.11 -0.36
C SER A 351 -13.74 -5.67 -0.06
N PRO A 352 -13.81 -5.21 1.21
CA PRO A 352 -13.36 -3.86 1.58
C PRO A 352 -11.90 -3.63 1.24
N LEU A 353 -11.57 -2.48 0.64
CA LEU A 353 -10.18 -2.07 0.44
C LEU A 353 -9.72 -1.26 1.66
N THR A 354 -8.93 -1.86 2.51
CA THR A 354 -8.50 -1.27 3.78
C THR A 354 -7.30 -0.34 3.57
N TRP A 355 -7.46 0.94 3.91
CA TRP A 355 -6.37 1.91 3.98
C TRP A 355 -5.57 1.79 5.28
N MET A 356 -6.31 1.58 6.39
CA MET A 356 -5.74 1.39 7.71
C MET A 356 -6.74 0.65 8.61
N CYS A 357 -6.29 -0.39 9.30
CA CYS A 357 -7.11 -1.12 10.27
C CYS A 357 -6.80 -0.70 11.70
N ALA A 358 -7.78 -0.82 12.60
CA ALA A 358 -7.59 -0.48 14.01
C ALA A 358 -6.54 -1.37 14.69
N ALA A 359 -6.42 -2.63 14.29
CA ALA A 359 -5.39 -3.53 14.81
C ALA A 359 -3.97 -2.99 14.56
N GLU A 360 -3.71 -2.38 13.40
CA GLU A 360 -2.42 -1.72 13.12
C GLU A 360 -2.12 -0.64 14.15
N VAL A 361 -3.12 0.17 14.50
CA VAL A 361 -2.96 1.28 15.46
C VAL A 361 -2.61 0.77 16.84
N CYS A 362 -3.21 -0.34 17.28
CA CYS A 362 -2.84 -1.00 18.53
C CYS A 362 -1.34 -1.39 18.54
N PHE A 363 -0.84 -1.96 17.44
CA PHE A 363 0.57 -2.35 17.33
C PHE A 363 1.53 -1.15 17.21
N LEU A 364 1.13 -0.05 16.55
CA LEU A 364 1.91 1.19 16.54
C LEU A 364 2.04 1.77 17.95
N ARG A 365 0.94 1.77 18.72
CA ARG A 365 0.92 2.17 20.12
C ARG A 365 1.76 1.23 21.00
N ALA A 366 1.68 -0.09 20.78
CA ALA A 366 2.47 -1.07 21.50
C ALA A 366 3.97 -0.83 21.30
N GLU A 367 4.40 -0.53 20.07
CA GLU A 367 5.79 -0.18 19.77
C GLU A 367 6.22 1.12 20.48
N GLY A 368 5.40 2.18 20.44
CA GLY A 368 5.66 3.43 21.16
C GLY A 368 5.75 3.22 22.68
N ALA A 369 4.84 2.43 23.26
CA ALA A 369 4.84 2.10 24.67
C ALA A 369 6.09 1.29 25.08
N LEU A 370 6.59 0.41 24.20
CA LEU A 370 7.86 -0.31 24.40
C LEU A 370 9.06 0.65 24.50
N LEU A 371 8.97 1.82 23.85
CA LEU A 371 9.96 2.89 23.94
C LEU A 371 9.78 3.82 25.16
N GLY A 372 8.76 3.58 25.98
CA GLY A 372 8.41 4.43 27.11
C GLY A 372 7.58 5.68 26.75
N TRP A 373 7.03 5.76 25.52
CA TRP A 373 6.18 6.87 25.10
C TRP A 373 4.77 6.77 25.68
N ASN A 374 4.08 7.90 25.85
CA ASN A 374 2.71 7.94 26.35
C ASN A 374 1.70 7.50 25.26
N MET A 375 1.48 6.20 25.16
CA MET A 375 0.62 5.58 24.14
C MET A 375 -0.75 5.13 24.67
N GLY A 376 -1.13 5.55 25.89
CA GLY A 376 -2.42 5.22 26.50
C GLY A 376 -2.57 3.76 26.93
N GLY A 377 -1.47 3.05 27.16
CA GLY A 377 -1.47 1.67 27.65
C GLY A 377 -0.05 1.09 27.72
N THR A 378 0.09 -0.10 28.34
CA THR A 378 1.36 -0.83 28.32
C THR A 378 1.58 -1.52 26.98
N ALA A 379 2.83 -1.78 26.61
CA ALA A 379 3.17 -2.48 25.38
C ALA A 379 2.47 -3.85 25.28
N GLU A 380 2.43 -4.63 26.36
CA GLU A 380 1.76 -5.91 26.42
C GLU A 380 0.23 -5.79 26.19
N ASN A 381 -0.42 -4.87 26.91
CA ASN A 381 -1.87 -4.71 26.76
C ASN A 381 -2.26 -4.29 25.33
N LEU A 382 -1.53 -3.34 24.76
CA LEU A 382 -1.76 -2.86 23.40
C LEU A 382 -1.45 -3.93 22.33
N TYR A 383 -0.42 -4.76 22.56
CA TYR A 383 -0.12 -5.92 21.72
C TYR A 383 -1.28 -6.93 21.74
N ASN A 384 -1.75 -7.29 22.95
CA ASN A 384 -2.85 -8.23 23.13
C ASN A 384 -4.16 -7.68 22.52
N GLU A 385 -4.43 -6.39 22.68
CA GLU A 385 -5.57 -5.70 22.06
C GLU A 385 -5.49 -5.75 20.53
N GLY A 386 -4.31 -5.50 19.96
CA GLY A 386 -4.09 -5.58 18.51
C GLY A 386 -4.41 -6.96 17.92
N ILE A 387 -4.02 -8.03 18.61
CA ILE A 387 -4.35 -9.40 18.20
C ILE A 387 -5.87 -9.63 18.27
N ARG A 388 -6.53 -9.29 19.39
CA ARG A 388 -7.98 -9.45 19.53
C ARG A 388 -8.75 -8.66 18.49
N THR A 389 -8.34 -7.42 18.21
CA THR A 389 -8.93 -6.56 17.18
C THR A 389 -8.80 -7.17 15.79
N SER A 390 -7.62 -7.72 15.45
CA SER A 390 -7.40 -8.43 14.19
C SER A 390 -8.24 -9.70 14.08
N PHE A 391 -8.32 -10.50 15.13
CA PHE A 391 -9.19 -11.69 15.16
C PHE A 391 -10.65 -11.32 14.93
N SER A 392 -11.15 -10.30 15.64
CA SER A 392 -12.52 -9.79 15.47
C SER A 392 -12.76 -9.27 14.04
N GLN A 393 -11.82 -8.54 13.45
CA GLN A 393 -11.91 -8.05 12.07
C GLN A 393 -12.16 -9.18 11.05
N TRP A 394 -11.53 -10.31 11.26
CA TRP A 394 -11.57 -11.46 10.35
C TRP A 394 -12.53 -12.57 10.78
N GLY A 395 -13.25 -12.37 11.88
CA GLY A 395 -14.15 -13.40 12.43
C GLY A 395 -13.42 -14.67 12.89
N ALA A 396 -12.11 -14.55 13.20
CA ALA A 396 -11.31 -15.69 13.63
C ALA A 396 -11.62 -16.06 15.10
N PRO A 397 -11.74 -17.36 15.44
CA PRO A 397 -12.09 -17.79 16.80
C PRO A 397 -10.87 -17.86 17.72
N ASN A 398 -11.13 -17.95 19.04
CA ASN A 398 -10.16 -18.35 20.06
C ASN A 398 -8.93 -17.42 20.24
N ALA A 399 -9.10 -16.11 20.13
CA ALA A 399 -8.03 -15.12 20.31
C ALA A 399 -7.26 -15.30 21.63
N ASP A 400 -7.93 -15.56 22.77
CA ASP A 400 -7.27 -15.72 24.06
C ASP A 400 -6.44 -17.00 24.17
N LYS A 401 -6.88 -18.09 23.52
CA LYS A 401 -6.06 -19.30 23.39
C LYS A 401 -4.79 -19.02 22.58
N TYR A 402 -4.93 -18.31 21.48
CA TYR A 402 -3.79 -17.90 20.64
C TYR A 402 -2.80 -17.01 21.42
N LEU A 403 -3.30 -16.02 22.15
CA LEU A 403 -2.51 -15.11 22.98
C LEU A 403 -1.71 -15.84 24.10
N SER A 404 -2.25 -16.96 24.59
CA SER A 404 -1.57 -17.76 25.64
C SER A 404 -0.52 -18.73 25.12
N ASP A 405 -0.37 -18.86 23.79
CA ASP A 405 0.55 -19.81 23.18
C ASP A 405 2.02 -19.38 23.34
N SER A 406 2.72 -20.11 24.20
CA SER A 406 4.14 -19.92 24.50
C SER A 406 5.05 -20.96 23.80
N LYS A 407 4.52 -21.77 22.87
CA LYS A 407 5.25 -22.90 22.27
C LYS A 407 5.34 -22.81 20.75
N SER A 408 4.25 -22.47 20.09
CA SER A 408 4.22 -22.41 18.63
C SER A 408 5.12 -21.30 18.09
N THR A 409 5.83 -21.60 17.02
CA THR A 409 6.74 -20.71 16.30
C THR A 409 6.52 -20.85 14.81
N PRO A 410 6.97 -19.90 13.98
CA PRO A 410 6.95 -20.07 12.54
C PRO A 410 7.60 -21.41 12.13
N MET A 411 6.96 -22.15 11.26
CA MET A 411 7.44 -23.47 10.88
C MET A 411 8.49 -23.40 9.76
N LYS A 412 9.30 -24.43 9.66
CA LYS A 412 10.09 -24.70 8.47
C LYS A 412 9.16 -24.81 7.26
N TYR A 413 9.44 -24.10 6.18
CA TYR A 413 8.71 -24.29 4.94
C TYR A 413 9.03 -25.68 4.36
N PRO A 414 8.03 -26.52 4.09
CA PRO A 414 8.28 -27.90 3.70
C PRO A 414 8.80 -28.07 2.26
N GLY A 415 8.63 -27.03 1.43
CA GLY A 415 8.82 -27.10 -0.01
C GLY A 415 7.52 -27.41 -0.74
N LEU A 416 7.47 -27.05 -2.03
CA LEU A 416 6.33 -27.33 -2.91
C LEU A 416 6.80 -27.51 -4.37
N GLY A 417 6.35 -28.55 -5.04
CA GLY A 417 6.75 -28.82 -6.42
C GLY A 417 8.25 -29.01 -6.56
N GLN A 418 8.92 -28.13 -7.32
CA GLN A 418 10.37 -28.17 -7.51
C GLN A 418 11.15 -27.37 -6.48
N VAL A 419 10.48 -26.62 -5.61
CA VAL A 419 11.11 -25.81 -4.57
C VAL A 419 11.34 -26.66 -3.32
N GLY A 420 12.58 -26.69 -2.87
CA GLY A 420 12.98 -27.41 -1.65
C GLY A 420 12.51 -26.71 -0.36
N SER A 421 12.73 -27.38 0.77
CA SER A 421 12.43 -26.81 2.09
C SER A 421 13.33 -25.62 2.42
N ILE A 422 12.78 -24.66 3.19
CA ILE A 422 13.51 -23.50 3.70
C ILE A 422 13.36 -23.45 5.22
N GLU A 423 14.44 -23.23 5.94
CA GLU A 423 14.43 -23.17 7.41
C GLU A 423 13.53 -22.05 7.94
N SER A 424 12.96 -22.26 9.12
CA SER A 424 12.08 -21.26 9.76
C SER A 424 12.76 -19.89 9.87
N PRO A 425 12.08 -18.80 9.51
CA PRO A 425 12.66 -17.47 9.51
C PRO A 425 12.80 -16.90 10.95
N SER A 426 12.08 -17.47 11.92
CA SER A 426 12.04 -17.01 13.30
C SER A 426 11.65 -18.12 14.27
N SER A 427 11.99 -17.95 15.53
CA SER A 427 11.55 -18.79 16.65
C SER A 427 10.76 -18.01 17.71
N VAL A 428 10.24 -16.83 17.36
CA VAL A 428 9.44 -16.03 18.29
C VAL A 428 8.08 -16.68 18.50
N THR A 429 7.60 -16.71 19.75
CA THR A 429 6.27 -17.22 20.12
C THR A 429 5.24 -16.10 20.13
N VAL A 430 3.96 -16.45 20.15
CA VAL A 430 2.85 -15.48 20.20
C VAL A 430 2.74 -14.83 21.57
N LYS A 431 2.80 -15.63 22.65
CA LYS A 431 2.64 -15.11 24.00
C LYS A 431 3.65 -14.02 24.30
N TRP A 432 3.17 -12.91 24.85
CA TRP A 432 4.05 -11.82 25.29
C TRP A 432 5.07 -12.30 26.32
N ALA A 433 6.30 -11.87 26.15
CA ALA A 433 7.39 -12.11 27.10
C ALA A 433 8.38 -10.94 27.03
N ALA A 434 8.89 -10.53 28.21
CA ALA A 434 9.92 -9.51 28.32
C ALA A 434 11.31 -10.19 28.22
N ASP A 435 11.68 -10.62 27.02
CA ASP A 435 12.87 -11.42 26.74
C ASP A 435 13.82 -10.76 25.70
N GLY A 436 13.61 -9.45 25.41
CA GLY A 436 14.37 -8.68 24.42
C GLY A 436 13.87 -8.89 22.97
N ARG A 437 12.79 -9.65 22.76
CA ARG A 437 12.17 -9.91 21.44
C ARG A 437 10.78 -9.29 21.30
N GLU A 438 10.43 -8.35 22.17
CA GLU A 438 9.11 -7.71 22.21
C GLU A 438 8.80 -7.00 20.89
N LEU A 439 9.78 -6.28 20.34
CA LEU A 439 9.63 -5.61 19.04
C LEU A 439 9.37 -6.63 17.91
N GLU A 440 10.05 -7.75 17.92
CA GLU A 440 9.82 -8.81 16.93
C GLU A 440 8.38 -9.35 17.02
N ARG A 441 7.88 -9.61 18.25
CA ARG A 441 6.49 -10.05 18.47
C ARG A 441 5.49 -9.04 17.95
N ILE A 442 5.66 -7.77 18.29
CA ILE A 442 4.80 -6.70 17.82
C ILE A 442 4.79 -6.66 16.28
N MET A 443 5.95 -6.68 15.64
CA MET A 443 6.06 -6.57 14.19
C MET A 443 5.51 -7.80 13.46
N VAL A 444 5.70 -9.00 14.00
CA VAL A 444 5.11 -10.23 13.44
C VAL A 444 3.58 -10.16 13.46
N GLN A 445 2.99 -9.83 14.61
CA GLN A 445 1.53 -9.76 14.72
C GLN A 445 0.94 -8.57 13.95
N LYS A 446 1.63 -7.44 13.91
CA LYS A 446 1.28 -6.31 13.04
C LYS A 446 1.27 -6.72 11.58
N TRP A 447 2.31 -7.42 11.13
CA TRP A 447 2.42 -7.91 9.75
C TRP A 447 1.26 -8.85 9.40
N ILE A 448 0.91 -9.82 10.27
CA ILE A 448 -0.24 -10.68 10.04
C ILE A 448 -1.55 -9.86 9.96
N ALA A 449 -1.74 -8.89 10.86
CA ALA A 449 -2.94 -8.05 10.90
C ALA A 449 -3.08 -7.09 9.70
N LEU A 450 -1.97 -6.67 9.11
CA LEU A 450 -1.94 -5.79 7.94
C LEU A 450 -2.40 -6.47 6.64
N TYR A 451 -2.53 -7.80 6.61
CA TYR A 451 -2.98 -8.49 5.41
C TYR A 451 -4.33 -7.93 4.92
N PRO A 452 -4.53 -7.64 3.61
CA PRO A 452 -3.58 -7.79 2.50
C PRO A 452 -2.78 -6.51 2.14
N ASN A 453 -2.63 -5.52 3.04
CA ASN A 453 -1.91 -4.27 2.78
C ASN A 453 -0.38 -4.49 2.74
N GLY A 454 0.10 -5.12 1.70
CA GLY A 454 1.51 -5.52 1.56
C GLY A 454 2.46 -4.35 1.46
N GLN A 455 2.05 -3.20 0.96
CA GLN A 455 2.95 -2.04 0.90
C GLN A 455 3.29 -1.52 2.31
N GLU A 456 2.33 -1.43 3.20
CA GLU A 456 2.57 -1.02 4.59
C GLU A 456 3.45 -2.06 5.30
N ALA A 457 3.12 -3.34 5.13
CA ALA A 457 3.90 -4.44 5.66
C ALA A 457 5.36 -4.45 5.16
N TRP A 458 5.59 -4.21 3.86
CA TRP A 458 6.93 -4.08 3.29
C TRP A 458 7.70 -2.87 3.85
N SER A 459 7.02 -1.76 4.09
CA SER A 459 7.64 -0.59 4.72
C SER A 459 8.09 -0.90 6.15
N GLU A 460 7.29 -1.63 6.93
CA GLU A 460 7.64 -2.05 8.29
C GLU A 460 8.81 -3.04 8.33
N ILE A 461 8.85 -3.99 7.38
CA ILE A 461 9.98 -4.92 7.23
C ILE A 461 11.27 -4.14 6.98
N ARG A 462 11.26 -3.16 6.08
CA ARG A 462 12.44 -2.33 5.78
C ARG A 462 12.87 -1.52 7.00
N ARG A 463 11.91 -0.91 7.69
CA ARG A 463 12.15 -0.04 8.85
C ARG A 463 12.71 -0.80 10.05
N THR A 464 12.16 -1.97 10.37
CA THR A 464 12.44 -2.69 11.61
C THR A 464 13.33 -3.92 11.43
N GLY A 465 13.35 -4.49 10.22
CA GLY A 465 13.94 -5.79 9.94
C GLY A 465 13.04 -6.97 10.34
N TYR A 466 11.76 -6.71 10.70
CA TYR A 466 10.79 -7.73 11.12
C TYR A 466 9.44 -7.56 10.39
N PRO A 467 8.71 -8.69 10.15
CA PRO A 467 9.17 -10.05 10.36
C PRO A 467 10.32 -10.41 9.42
N LYS A 468 11.02 -11.49 9.73
CA LYS A 468 11.94 -12.11 8.78
C LYS A 468 11.12 -12.80 7.70
N VAL A 469 11.35 -12.44 6.45
CA VAL A 469 10.69 -13.04 5.29
C VAL A 469 11.67 -13.90 4.50
N PHE A 470 11.17 -14.91 3.80
CA PHE A 470 12.03 -15.68 2.91
C PHE A 470 12.53 -14.82 1.75
N PRO A 471 13.83 -14.90 1.44
CA PRO A 471 14.39 -14.16 0.32
C PRO A 471 13.85 -14.68 -1.02
N SER A 472 13.92 -13.85 -2.06
CA SER A 472 13.65 -14.28 -3.42
C SER A 472 14.60 -15.42 -3.82
N GLN A 473 14.05 -16.47 -4.43
CA GLN A 473 14.83 -17.63 -4.90
C GLN A 473 15.75 -17.27 -6.08
N THR A 474 15.38 -16.25 -6.84
CA THR A 474 16.19 -15.74 -7.96
C THR A 474 16.41 -14.24 -7.78
N ASN A 475 17.66 -13.82 -7.88
CA ASN A 475 18.06 -12.41 -7.83
C ASN A 475 18.59 -11.97 -9.20
N ARG A 476 17.79 -11.18 -9.91
CA ARG A 476 18.12 -10.59 -11.22
C ARG A 476 18.45 -9.09 -11.12
N SER A 477 18.88 -8.61 -9.95
CA SER A 477 19.22 -7.21 -9.75
C SER A 477 20.53 -6.77 -10.46
N GLY A 478 21.19 -7.66 -11.18
CA GLY A 478 22.47 -7.36 -11.83
C GLY A 478 23.63 -7.12 -10.84
N GLY A 479 23.57 -7.71 -9.64
CA GLY A 479 24.57 -7.52 -8.58
C GLY A 479 24.32 -6.33 -7.66
N VAL A 480 23.24 -5.56 -7.88
CA VAL A 480 22.88 -4.40 -7.05
C VAL A 480 22.49 -4.83 -5.63
N LEU A 481 21.77 -5.94 -5.50
CA LEU A 481 21.40 -6.52 -4.22
C LEU A 481 22.25 -7.76 -3.91
N PRO A 482 22.84 -7.87 -2.72
CA PRO A 482 23.48 -9.11 -2.28
C PRO A 482 22.49 -10.29 -2.24
N SER A 483 23.01 -11.50 -2.30
CA SER A 483 22.19 -12.71 -2.10
C SER A 483 21.50 -12.68 -0.74
N GLY A 484 20.23 -13.02 -0.72
CA GLY A 484 19.41 -13.00 0.50
C GLY A 484 18.92 -11.61 0.95
N ALA A 485 19.39 -10.53 0.32
CA ALA A 485 18.88 -9.18 0.60
C ALA A 485 17.49 -8.97 -0.03
N THR A 486 16.73 -8.06 0.59
CA THR A 486 15.43 -7.61 0.08
C THR A 486 15.54 -6.19 -0.49
N ILE A 487 14.71 -5.90 -1.47
CA ILE A 487 14.60 -4.56 -2.08
C ILE A 487 14.26 -3.49 -1.04
N ARG A 488 14.96 -2.35 -1.11
CA ARG A 488 14.79 -1.21 -0.20
C ARG A 488 13.89 -0.11 -0.78
N ARG A 489 13.83 0.04 -2.10
CA ARG A 489 12.98 0.99 -2.83
C ARG A 489 12.79 0.54 -4.29
N VAL A 490 11.89 1.20 -4.97
CA VAL A 490 11.76 1.10 -6.44
C VAL A 490 12.48 2.29 -7.06
N PRO A 491 13.26 2.11 -8.14
CA PRO A 491 13.89 3.22 -8.87
C PRO A 491 12.87 4.24 -9.38
N LEU A 492 13.28 5.49 -9.50
CA LEU A 492 12.42 6.58 -9.98
C LEU A 492 11.82 6.25 -11.36
N PRO A 493 10.63 6.79 -11.69
CA PRO A 493 9.97 6.53 -12.94
C PRO A 493 10.76 7.02 -14.15
N GLN A 494 10.73 6.28 -15.24
CA GLN A 494 11.41 6.65 -16.48
C GLN A 494 10.90 7.99 -17.03
N GLN A 495 9.61 8.26 -16.92
CA GLN A 495 9.04 9.54 -17.37
C GLN A 495 9.66 10.76 -16.70
N GLU A 496 10.15 10.64 -15.46
CA GLU A 496 10.83 11.73 -14.77
C GLU A 496 12.22 11.99 -15.38
N TYR A 497 12.93 10.94 -15.77
CA TYR A 497 14.18 11.09 -16.53
C TYR A 497 13.96 11.72 -17.90
N ASP A 498 12.83 11.44 -18.54
CA ASP A 498 12.50 11.98 -19.86
C ASP A 498 12.03 13.45 -19.80
N GLY A 499 11.29 13.82 -18.75
CA GLY A 499 10.61 15.12 -18.64
C GLY A 499 11.23 16.11 -17.64
N ASN A 500 12.04 15.63 -16.67
CA ASN A 500 12.56 16.42 -15.55
C ASN A 500 14.01 16.02 -15.18
N ALA A 501 14.80 15.62 -16.16
CA ALA A 501 16.12 14.98 -16.01
C ALA A 501 17.08 15.74 -15.08
N GLU A 502 17.14 17.07 -15.17
CA GLU A 502 18.03 17.89 -14.35
C GLU A 502 17.67 17.78 -12.86
N GLN A 503 16.40 17.85 -12.51
CA GLN A 503 15.94 17.77 -11.12
C GLN A 503 16.04 16.34 -10.57
N VAL A 504 15.81 15.34 -11.43
CA VAL A 504 16.07 13.93 -11.08
C VAL A 504 17.56 13.73 -10.76
N ALA A 505 18.46 14.23 -11.59
CA ALA A 505 19.90 14.11 -11.34
C ALA A 505 20.31 14.77 -10.02
N LYS A 506 19.77 15.95 -9.70
CA LYS A 506 19.97 16.62 -8.40
C LYS A 506 19.45 15.74 -7.26
N ALA A 507 18.22 15.26 -7.35
CA ALA A 507 17.60 14.42 -6.31
C ALA A 507 18.37 13.12 -6.05
N VAL A 508 18.84 12.46 -7.13
CA VAL A 508 19.65 11.26 -7.03
C VAL A 508 20.98 11.54 -6.31
N ASN A 509 21.66 12.63 -6.66
CA ASN A 509 22.94 12.99 -6.03
C ASN A 509 22.76 13.43 -4.57
N GLU A 510 21.76 14.26 -4.27
CA GLU A 510 21.59 14.86 -2.95
C GLU A 510 20.91 13.91 -1.95
N PHE A 511 19.94 13.11 -2.41
CA PHE A 511 19.05 12.34 -1.50
C PHE A 511 19.21 10.83 -1.63
N LEU A 512 19.82 10.33 -2.71
CA LEU A 512 19.97 8.89 -2.97
C LEU A 512 21.43 8.43 -3.08
N GLY A 513 22.38 9.25 -2.61
CA GLY A 513 23.80 8.91 -2.60
C GLY A 513 24.40 8.67 -3.98
N GLY A 514 23.88 9.33 -5.01
CA GLY A 514 24.34 9.25 -6.39
C GLY A 514 23.83 8.02 -7.18
N ASN A 515 22.96 7.18 -6.59
CA ASN A 515 22.53 5.93 -7.22
C ASN A 515 21.01 5.76 -7.13
N ASP A 516 20.32 5.75 -8.27
CA ASP A 516 18.91 5.41 -8.34
C ASP A 516 18.73 3.91 -8.58
N ASN A 517 18.83 3.12 -7.50
CA ASN A 517 18.68 1.67 -7.59
C ASN A 517 17.84 1.10 -6.42
N CYS A 518 17.53 -0.19 -6.49
CA CYS A 518 16.64 -0.84 -5.52
C CYS A 518 17.31 -1.20 -4.18
N ALA A 519 18.62 -1.06 -4.05
CA ALA A 519 19.34 -1.31 -2.80
C ALA A 519 19.46 -0.05 -1.92
N GLN A 520 19.23 1.14 -2.50
CA GLN A 520 19.36 2.41 -1.80
C GLN A 520 18.30 2.54 -0.69
N LYS A 521 18.75 2.79 0.55
CA LYS A 521 17.87 3.04 1.70
C LYS A 521 17.14 4.37 1.56
N LEU A 522 15.94 4.43 2.11
CA LEU A 522 15.17 5.64 2.27
C LEU A 522 15.56 6.38 3.56
N TRP A 523 15.21 7.67 3.69
CA TRP A 523 15.53 8.47 4.87
C TRP A 523 15.11 7.80 6.19
N TRP A 524 13.88 7.30 6.27
CA TRP A 524 13.37 6.64 7.48
C TRP A 524 13.91 5.21 7.69
N ASP A 525 14.56 4.62 6.69
CA ASP A 525 15.19 3.30 6.76
C ASP A 525 16.61 3.41 7.37
N ALA A 526 16.67 4.00 8.53
CA ALA A 526 17.91 4.45 9.19
C ALA A 526 18.49 3.43 10.20
N LYS A 527 17.85 2.25 10.39
CA LYS A 527 18.31 1.18 11.29
C LYS A 527 19.51 0.41 10.74
#